data_069cee9873364e67499a0f9073bfe771
#
_entry.id   069cee9873364e67499a0f9073bfe771
#
_cell.length_a   1.000
_cell.length_b   1.000
_cell.length_c   1.000
_cell.angle_alpha   90.00
_cell.angle_beta   90.00
_cell.angle_gamma   90.00
#
_symmetry.space_group_name_H-M   'P 1'
#
loop_
_entity.id
_entity.type
_entity.pdbx_description
1 polymer ?
#
loop_
_entity_poly.entity_id
_entity_poly.type
_entity_poly.pdbx_seq_one_letter_code
_entity_poly.pdbx_strand_id
1 'polypeptide(L)'
;MKPAAFTYIRPDNVDEALQILAEYGSEARVLAGGQSLMAMLNLRLVEPGVLLDISRLSALRHIRLDNGFIEVGAAVTQAELLAWPDLEREAPFIAQALPWVGHFQTRNRGTVCGSISHADPSSELPLSLALLQGEAVLRSSKGERRLAARDYQTGMLQTARREDELLVAVRFPVGLGRDGACFQEVSRRHGDFAIVSAGVIRHAGRIRIGIGGVADRPSCIELDETVSAANLTERIEQLAWELGGYDDIHASARFRRDLVRRLAPKLVSEVLSCA
;
A
#
# COMPACT_ATOMS: atom_id res chain seq x y z
N MET A 1 5.73 25.65 8.02
CA MET A 1 5.56 26.64 6.93
C MET A 1 4.12 26.62 6.46
N LYS A 2 3.65 27.63 5.73
CA LYS A 2 2.31 27.60 5.12
C LYS A 2 2.41 27.06 3.69
N PRO A 3 1.40 26.30 3.21
CA PRO A 3 1.30 25.93 1.80
C PRO A 3 1.33 27.16 0.86
N ALA A 4 1.65 26.95 -0.40
CA ALA A 4 1.34 27.90 -1.45
C ALA A 4 -0.19 28.07 -1.54
N ALA A 5 -0.64 29.15 -2.18
CA ALA A 5 -2.08 29.36 -2.39
C ALA A 5 -2.66 28.31 -3.35
N PHE A 6 -3.84 27.79 -3.05
CA PHE A 6 -4.58 26.85 -3.88
C PHE A 6 -6.08 27.12 -3.78
N THR A 7 -6.82 26.70 -4.76
CA THR A 7 -8.28 26.64 -4.73
C THR A 7 -8.70 25.30 -4.08
N TYR A 8 -9.55 25.37 -3.05
CA TYR A 8 -10.10 24.18 -2.42
C TYR A 8 -11.48 23.88 -3.01
N ILE A 9 -11.65 22.69 -3.56
CA ILE A 9 -12.90 22.23 -4.13
C ILE A 9 -13.33 20.94 -3.43
N ARG A 10 -14.58 20.89 -3.03
CA ARG A 10 -15.22 19.72 -2.44
C ARG A 10 -16.43 19.34 -3.29
N PRO A 11 -16.33 18.30 -4.11
CA PRO A 11 -17.40 17.86 -4.99
C PRO A 11 -18.54 17.23 -4.20
N ASP A 12 -19.76 17.30 -4.72
CA ASP A 12 -20.94 16.67 -4.11
C ASP A 12 -21.06 15.18 -4.48
N ASN A 13 -20.44 14.76 -5.58
CA ASN A 13 -20.48 13.38 -6.06
C ASN A 13 -19.21 13.02 -6.84
N VAL A 14 -19.07 11.71 -7.17
CA VAL A 14 -17.90 11.18 -7.87
C VAL A 14 -17.79 11.75 -9.30
N ASP A 15 -18.91 11.92 -10.00
CA ASP A 15 -18.88 12.37 -11.40
C ASP A 15 -18.37 13.82 -11.49
N GLU A 16 -18.75 14.68 -10.54
CA GLU A 16 -18.20 16.03 -10.41
C GLU A 16 -16.70 16.00 -10.11
N ALA A 17 -16.24 15.11 -9.20
CA ALA A 17 -14.81 14.93 -8.93
C ALA A 17 -14.03 14.55 -10.19
N LEU A 18 -14.57 13.68 -11.04
CA LEU A 18 -13.97 13.28 -12.30
C LEU A 18 -13.95 14.40 -13.34
N GLN A 19 -14.98 15.25 -13.37
CA GLN A 19 -15.01 16.44 -14.23
C GLN A 19 -13.92 17.44 -13.83
N ILE A 20 -13.75 17.68 -12.52
CA ILE A 20 -12.70 18.55 -12.00
C ILE A 20 -11.31 18.01 -12.35
N LEU A 21 -11.08 16.69 -12.21
CA LEU A 21 -9.81 16.09 -12.63
C LEU A 21 -9.58 16.21 -14.14
N ALA A 22 -10.61 16.06 -14.95
CA ALA A 22 -10.51 16.23 -16.40
C ALA A 22 -10.23 17.68 -16.81
N GLU A 23 -10.74 18.67 -16.07
CA GLU A 23 -10.55 20.10 -16.31
C GLU A 23 -9.16 20.57 -15.88
N TYR A 24 -8.73 20.19 -14.66
CA TYR A 24 -7.49 20.73 -14.06
C TYR A 24 -6.28 19.82 -14.25
N GLY A 25 -6.44 18.54 -14.57
CA GLY A 25 -5.35 17.60 -14.85
C GLY A 25 -4.27 17.61 -13.76
N SER A 26 -3.04 17.89 -14.15
CA SER A 26 -1.86 17.94 -13.25
C SER A 26 -1.92 19.05 -12.19
N GLU A 27 -2.69 20.10 -12.41
CA GLU A 27 -2.92 21.18 -11.45
C GLU A 27 -3.73 20.73 -10.24
N ALA A 28 -4.54 19.67 -10.38
CA ALA A 28 -5.35 19.14 -9.29
C ALA A 28 -4.62 18.06 -8.49
N ARG A 29 -4.71 18.14 -7.17
CA ARG A 29 -4.31 17.07 -6.25
C ARG A 29 -5.49 16.59 -5.43
N VAL A 30 -5.68 15.27 -5.40
CA VAL A 30 -6.74 14.63 -4.62
C VAL A 30 -6.37 14.63 -3.15
N LEU A 31 -7.26 15.17 -2.33
CA LEU A 31 -7.19 15.15 -0.88
C LEU A 31 -8.20 14.12 -0.34
N ALA A 32 -7.71 13.03 0.26
CA ALA A 32 -8.52 12.08 1.02
C ALA A 32 -8.26 12.24 2.52
N GLY A 33 -7.39 11.42 3.12
CA GLY A 33 -7.03 11.53 4.54
C GLY A 33 -6.05 12.65 4.89
N GLY A 34 -5.30 13.15 3.92
CA GLY A 34 -4.37 14.28 4.06
C GLY A 34 -3.09 14.00 4.84
N GLN A 35 -2.84 12.76 5.28
CA GLN A 35 -1.73 12.45 6.20
C GLN A 35 -0.34 12.64 5.57
N SER A 36 -0.17 12.34 4.30
CA SER A 36 1.05 12.63 3.55
C SER A 36 0.96 13.98 2.85
N LEU A 37 -0.15 14.24 2.15
CA LEU A 37 -0.30 15.43 1.30
C LEU A 37 -0.17 16.74 2.08
N MET A 38 -0.76 16.86 3.28
CA MET A 38 -0.68 18.09 4.07
C MET A 38 0.75 18.42 4.50
N ALA A 39 1.56 17.41 4.83
CA ALA A 39 2.98 17.60 5.12
C ALA A 39 3.73 18.09 3.87
N MET A 40 3.49 17.48 2.72
CA MET A 40 4.10 17.88 1.44
C MET A 40 3.73 19.33 1.05
N LEU A 41 2.47 19.72 1.23
CA LEU A 41 2.01 21.11 1.00
C LEU A 41 2.70 22.09 1.95
N ASN A 42 2.76 21.79 3.25
CA ASN A 42 3.39 22.65 4.25
C ASN A 42 4.89 22.84 4.00
N LEU A 43 5.56 21.79 3.50
CA LEU A 43 6.97 21.84 3.13
C LEU A 43 7.21 22.37 1.71
N ARG A 44 6.12 22.65 0.96
CA ARG A 44 6.15 23.07 -0.45
C ARG A 44 6.90 22.10 -1.37
N LEU A 45 6.79 20.82 -1.07
CA LEU A 45 7.27 19.74 -1.96
C LEU A 45 6.33 19.54 -3.15
N VAL A 46 5.07 19.96 -3.00
CA VAL A 46 4.07 20.03 -4.07
C VAL A 46 3.29 21.34 -3.91
N GLU A 47 2.98 21.99 -5.02
CA GLU A 47 2.27 23.28 -5.07
C GLU A 47 1.13 23.20 -6.12
N PRO A 48 0.06 22.41 -5.86
CA PRO A 48 -1.07 22.31 -6.78
C PRO A 48 -1.88 23.60 -6.82
N GLY A 49 -2.47 23.91 -7.98
CA GLY A 49 -3.44 24.99 -8.13
C GLY A 49 -4.78 24.64 -7.47
N VAL A 50 -5.15 23.36 -7.44
CA VAL A 50 -6.44 22.87 -6.92
C VAL A 50 -6.23 21.70 -5.95
N LEU A 51 -6.90 21.78 -4.79
CA LEU A 51 -7.10 20.63 -3.88
C LEU A 51 -8.53 20.12 -4.02
N LEU A 52 -8.67 18.88 -4.50
CA LEU A 52 -9.93 18.19 -4.68
C LEU A 52 -10.20 17.26 -3.48
N ASP A 53 -11.07 17.67 -2.58
CA ASP A 53 -11.38 16.91 -1.35
C ASP A 53 -12.48 15.89 -1.58
N ILE A 54 -12.11 14.61 -1.59
CA ILE A 54 -13.03 13.46 -1.76
C ILE A 54 -13.43 12.81 -0.43
N SER A 55 -12.96 13.30 0.71
CA SER A 55 -13.11 12.64 2.03
C SER A 55 -14.56 12.45 2.46
N ARG A 56 -15.49 13.22 1.91
CA ARG A 56 -16.92 13.17 2.25
C ARG A 56 -17.79 12.51 1.17
N LEU A 57 -17.21 12.00 0.11
CA LEU A 57 -17.97 11.29 -0.92
C LEU A 57 -18.41 9.91 -0.38
N SER A 58 -19.66 9.82 0.04
CA SER A 58 -20.24 8.60 0.64
C SER A 58 -20.17 7.39 -0.30
N ALA A 59 -20.29 7.61 -1.61
CA ALA A 59 -20.15 6.58 -2.63
C ALA A 59 -18.76 5.90 -2.64
N LEU A 60 -17.72 6.59 -2.11
CA LEU A 60 -16.36 6.06 -1.99
C LEU A 60 -16.07 5.48 -0.60
N ARG A 61 -17.05 5.46 0.32
CA ARG A 61 -16.86 4.98 1.69
C ARG A 61 -17.56 3.64 1.90
N HIS A 62 -17.00 2.60 1.31
CA HIS A 62 -17.53 1.25 1.41
C HIS A 62 -16.42 0.21 1.55
N ILE A 63 -16.71 -0.86 2.29
CA ILE A 63 -15.95 -2.10 2.32
C ILE A 63 -16.96 -3.18 1.96
N ARG A 64 -16.71 -3.92 0.90
CA ARG A 64 -17.64 -4.96 0.43
C ARG A 64 -16.90 -6.17 -0.16
N LEU A 65 -17.52 -7.32 -0.04
CA LEU A 65 -17.11 -8.51 -0.74
C LEU A 65 -17.76 -8.51 -2.14
N ASP A 66 -16.94 -8.58 -3.17
CA ASP A 66 -17.39 -8.59 -4.55
C ASP A 66 -16.54 -9.54 -5.40
N ASN A 67 -17.18 -10.58 -5.97
CA ASN A 67 -16.55 -11.50 -6.91
C ASN A 67 -15.19 -12.05 -6.44
N GLY A 68 -15.10 -12.50 -5.17
CA GLY A 68 -13.86 -13.06 -4.59
C GLY A 68 -12.82 -12.03 -4.18
N PHE A 69 -13.20 -10.77 -4.09
CA PHE A 69 -12.35 -9.68 -3.61
C PHE A 69 -13.03 -8.91 -2.46
N ILE A 70 -12.20 -8.38 -1.59
CA ILE A 70 -12.55 -7.28 -0.69
C ILE A 70 -12.29 -6.00 -1.45
N GLU A 71 -13.34 -5.26 -1.78
CA GLU A 71 -13.23 -3.93 -2.38
C GLU A 71 -13.31 -2.87 -1.30
N VAL A 72 -12.30 -1.99 -1.25
CA VAL A 72 -12.16 -0.91 -0.28
C VAL A 72 -12.18 0.42 -1.01
N GLY A 73 -13.20 1.23 -0.79
CA GLY A 73 -13.39 2.52 -1.45
C GLY A 73 -12.41 3.60 -0.99
N ALA A 74 -12.22 4.61 -1.83
CA ALA A 74 -11.16 5.62 -1.66
C ALA A 74 -11.30 6.50 -0.40
N ALA A 75 -12.51 6.64 0.14
CA ALA A 75 -12.76 7.42 1.36
C ALA A 75 -12.74 6.57 2.65
N VAL A 76 -12.51 5.24 2.56
CA VAL A 76 -12.40 4.36 3.72
C VAL A 76 -11.08 4.62 4.43
N THR A 77 -11.16 4.93 5.71
CA THR A 77 -9.98 5.12 6.55
C THR A 77 -9.33 3.77 6.91
N GLN A 78 -8.04 3.82 7.23
CA GLN A 78 -7.31 2.64 7.71
C GLN A 78 -7.92 2.07 9.00
N ALA A 79 -8.44 2.95 9.88
CA ALA A 79 -9.13 2.55 11.11
C ALA A 79 -10.46 1.84 10.82
N GLU A 80 -11.21 2.27 9.81
CA GLU A 80 -12.46 1.59 9.41
C GLU A 80 -12.20 0.20 8.85
N LEU A 81 -11.16 0.06 8.01
CA LEU A 81 -10.76 -1.26 7.51
C LEU A 81 -10.29 -2.16 8.67
N LEU A 82 -9.48 -1.63 9.60
CA LEU A 82 -9.01 -2.38 10.77
C LEU A 82 -10.16 -2.84 11.68
N ALA A 83 -11.23 -2.04 11.77
CA ALA A 83 -12.41 -2.36 12.57
C ALA A 83 -13.46 -3.21 11.81
N TRP A 84 -13.20 -3.55 10.54
CA TRP A 84 -14.14 -4.35 9.77
C TRP A 84 -14.17 -5.79 10.32
N PRO A 85 -15.37 -6.32 10.73
CA PRO A 85 -15.46 -7.57 11.48
C PRO A 85 -14.90 -8.80 10.76
N ASP A 86 -14.92 -8.77 9.42
CA ASP A 86 -14.48 -9.90 8.61
C ASP A 86 -13.00 -9.82 8.21
N LEU A 87 -12.26 -8.77 8.62
CA LEU A 87 -10.91 -8.51 8.13
C LEU A 87 -9.94 -9.69 8.42
N GLU A 88 -9.93 -10.21 9.64
CA GLU A 88 -9.05 -11.32 10.02
C GLU A 88 -9.35 -12.60 9.23
N ARG A 89 -10.62 -12.85 8.95
CA ARG A 89 -11.04 -14.02 8.19
C ARG A 89 -10.74 -13.88 6.70
N GLU A 90 -11.01 -12.71 6.13
CA GLU A 90 -10.97 -12.50 4.68
C GLU A 90 -9.60 -12.02 4.17
N ALA A 91 -8.86 -11.28 4.98
CA ALA A 91 -7.53 -10.76 4.66
C ALA A 91 -6.59 -10.76 5.88
N PRO A 92 -6.20 -11.94 6.40
CA PRO A 92 -5.40 -12.07 7.62
C PRO A 92 -4.07 -11.32 7.54
N PHE A 93 -3.47 -11.22 6.37
CA PHE A 93 -2.24 -10.44 6.17
C PHE A 93 -2.46 -8.95 6.41
N ILE A 94 -3.56 -8.37 5.89
CA ILE A 94 -3.88 -6.95 6.08
C ILE A 94 -4.19 -6.67 7.56
N ALA A 95 -4.87 -7.59 8.25
CA ALA A 95 -5.16 -7.47 9.67
C ALA A 95 -3.87 -7.38 10.51
N GLN A 96 -2.81 -8.06 10.11
CA GLN A 96 -1.49 -8.00 10.77
C GLN A 96 -0.69 -6.75 10.37
N ALA A 97 -0.78 -6.28 9.13
CA ALA A 97 -0.01 -5.13 8.65
C ALA A 97 -0.59 -3.77 9.11
N LEU A 98 -1.93 -3.62 9.14
CA LEU A 98 -2.59 -2.36 9.48
C LEU A 98 -2.23 -1.77 10.85
N PRO A 99 -2.04 -2.52 11.94
CA PRO A 99 -1.62 -1.99 13.23
C PRO A 99 -0.26 -1.26 13.19
N TRP A 100 0.60 -1.59 12.24
CA TRP A 100 1.92 -0.97 12.06
C TRP A 100 1.84 0.38 11.35
N VAL A 101 0.78 0.63 10.56
CA VAL A 101 0.60 1.89 9.82
C VAL A 101 0.46 3.06 10.79
N GLY A 102 1.53 3.79 10.99
CA GLY A 102 1.54 4.99 11.83
C GLY A 102 0.93 4.79 13.22
N HIS A 103 0.35 5.85 13.76
CA HIS A 103 -0.39 5.82 15.02
C HIS A 103 -1.90 5.86 14.79
N PHE A 104 -2.69 5.65 15.86
CA PHE A 104 -4.16 5.64 15.76
C PHE A 104 -4.71 6.95 15.16
N GLN A 105 -4.08 8.10 15.45
CA GLN A 105 -4.47 9.39 14.87
C GLN A 105 -4.31 9.39 13.34
N THR A 106 -3.20 8.82 12.84
CA THR A 106 -2.94 8.67 11.43
C THR A 106 -3.98 7.76 10.78
N ARG A 107 -4.24 6.59 11.37
CA ARG A 107 -5.21 5.62 10.84
C ARG A 107 -6.65 6.11 10.84
N ASN A 108 -7.03 6.98 11.78
CA ASN A 108 -8.38 7.58 11.84
C ASN A 108 -8.64 8.59 10.72
N ARG A 109 -7.60 9.07 10.04
CA ARG A 109 -7.69 10.04 8.95
C ARG A 109 -7.17 9.48 7.64
N GLY A 110 -6.04 8.81 7.67
CA GLY A 110 -5.41 8.19 6.50
C GLY A 110 -6.32 7.14 5.89
N THR A 111 -6.51 7.20 4.55
CA THR A 111 -7.32 6.22 3.82
C THR A 111 -6.43 5.12 3.25
N VAL A 112 -7.02 3.95 3.03
CA VAL A 112 -6.33 2.80 2.41
C VAL A 112 -5.86 3.17 1.01
N CYS A 113 -6.76 3.67 0.18
CA CYS A 113 -6.43 4.12 -1.18
C CYS A 113 -5.44 5.29 -1.19
N GLY A 114 -5.50 6.18 -0.19
CA GLY A 114 -4.56 7.31 -0.07
C GLY A 114 -3.12 6.85 0.13
N SER A 115 -2.89 5.84 0.99
CA SER A 115 -1.57 5.23 1.18
C SER A 115 -1.07 4.56 -0.10
N ILE A 116 -1.92 3.81 -0.78
CA ILE A 116 -1.59 3.12 -2.04
C ILE A 116 -1.33 4.13 -3.18
N SER A 117 -2.10 5.23 -3.25
CA SER A 117 -1.86 6.30 -4.23
C SER A 117 -0.59 7.10 -3.96
N HIS A 118 -0.20 7.21 -2.70
CA HIS A 118 1.06 7.86 -2.33
C HIS A 118 2.27 7.04 -2.79
N ALA A 119 2.12 5.72 -2.85
CA ALA A 119 3.10 4.77 -3.36
C ALA A 119 4.49 4.90 -2.72
N ASP A 120 4.55 5.22 -1.42
CA ASP A 120 5.79 5.17 -0.67
C ASP A 120 6.21 3.70 -0.50
N PRO A 121 7.42 3.31 -0.97
CA PRO A 121 7.88 1.92 -0.90
C PRO A 121 8.07 1.41 0.54
N SER A 122 8.17 2.30 1.52
CA SER A 122 8.29 1.97 2.94
C SER A 122 6.93 1.79 3.64
N SER A 123 5.82 1.99 2.91
CA SER A 123 4.47 1.85 3.46
C SER A 123 3.97 0.41 3.38
N GLU A 124 3.20 0.01 4.38
CA GLU A 124 2.67 -1.34 4.59
C GLU A 124 1.58 -1.71 3.58
N LEU A 125 0.71 -0.75 3.21
CA LEU A 125 -0.41 -0.99 2.30
C LEU A 125 0.01 -1.16 0.82
N PRO A 126 0.99 -0.41 0.27
CA PRO A 126 1.62 -0.73 -1.00
C PRO A 126 2.20 -2.14 -1.04
N LEU A 127 2.91 -2.57 0.02
CA LEU A 127 3.41 -3.95 0.15
C LEU A 127 2.26 -4.96 0.20
N SER A 128 1.21 -4.68 0.98
CA SER A 128 0.04 -5.56 1.09
C SER A 128 -0.64 -5.74 -0.27
N LEU A 129 -0.81 -4.65 -1.04
CA LEU A 129 -1.40 -4.72 -2.38
C LEU A 129 -0.56 -5.60 -3.32
N ALA A 130 0.76 -5.44 -3.29
CA ALA A 130 1.68 -6.22 -4.12
C ALA A 130 1.72 -7.71 -3.72
N LEU A 131 1.88 -8.00 -2.42
CA LEU A 131 1.97 -9.36 -1.89
C LEU A 131 0.69 -10.17 -2.14
N LEU A 132 -0.47 -9.54 -1.94
CA LEU A 132 -1.78 -10.16 -2.16
C LEU A 132 -2.21 -10.14 -3.62
N GLN A 133 -1.40 -9.61 -4.56
CA GLN A 133 -1.76 -9.46 -5.97
C GLN A 133 -3.10 -8.72 -6.16
N GLY A 134 -3.29 -7.67 -5.36
CA GLY A 134 -4.50 -6.87 -5.44
C GLY A 134 -4.56 -5.99 -6.68
N GLU A 135 -5.66 -5.27 -6.81
CA GLU A 135 -5.97 -4.42 -7.96
C GLU A 135 -6.28 -2.99 -7.52
N ALA A 136 -5.87 -2.02 -8.32
CA ALA A 136 -6.30 -0.64 -8.25
C ALA A 136 -7.44 -0.38 -9.24
N VAL A 137 -8.55 0.19 -8.79
CA VAL A 137 -9.70 0.57 -9.62
C VAL A 137 -9.63 2.06 -9.90
N LEU A 138 -9.38 2.42 -11.14
CA LEU A 138 -9.23 3.79 -11.62
C LEU A 138 -10.44 4.19 -12.45
N ARG A 139 -10.98 5.39 -12.21
CA ARG A 139 -12.13 5.91 -12.94
C ARG A 139 -11.83 7.32 -13.45
N SER A 140 -12.25 7.59 -14.67
CA SER A 140 -12.28 8.92 -15.28
C SER A 140 -13.66 9.19 -15.87
N SER A 141 -13.87 10.38 -16.43
CA SER A 141 -15.08 10.70 -17.22
C SER A 141 -15.26 9.79 -18.46
N LYS A 142 -14.19 9.10 -18.89
CA LYS A 142 -14.18 8.22 -20.07
C LYS A 142 -14.47 6.75 -19.72
N GLY A 143 -14.51 6.39 -18.44
CA GLY A 143 -14.76 5.02 -17.98
C GLY A 143 -13.89 4.57 -16.83
N GLU A 144 -13.96 3.28 -16.54
CA GLU A 144 -13.21 2.60 -15.47
C GLU A 144 -12.20 1.63 -16.07
N ARG A 145 -11.05 1.51 -15.41
CA ARG A 145 -10.05 0.46 -15.67
C ARG A 145 -9.48 -0.08 -14.39
N ARG A 146 -9.01 -1.32 -14.43
CA ARG A 146 -8.33 -1.98 -13.31
C ARG A 146 -6.90 -2.26 -13.68
N LEU A 147 -6.01 -2.05 -12.72
CA LEU A 147 -4.59 -2.39 -12.85
C LEU A 147 -4.19 -3.31 -11.71
N ALA A 148 -3.47 -4.38 -12.03
CA ALA A 148 -2.81 -5.19 -11.02
C ALA A 148 -1.79 -4.34 -10.24
N ALA A 149 -1.51 -4.69 -8.99
CA ALA A 149 -0.56 -3.97 -8.13
C ALA A 149 0.78 -3.70 -8.83
N ARG A 150 1.34 -4.71 -9.51
CA ARG A 150 2.62 -4.62 -10.24
C ARG A 150 2.63 -3.58 -11.36
N ASP A 151 1.45 -3.33 -11.97
CA ASP A 151 1.29 -2.41 -13.09
C ASP A 151 0.86 -1.02 -12.59
N TYR A 152 0.32 -0.94 -11.37
CA TYR A 152 -0.11 0.30 -10.75
C TYR A 152 1.02 1.04 -10.06
N GLN A 153 1.86 0.35 -9.28
CA GLN A 153 3.00 0.93 -8.56
C GLN A 153 4.21 0.93 -9.50
N THR A 154 4.57 2.08 -10.06
CA THR A 154 5.60 2.21 -11.10
C THR A 154 6.96 2.62 -10.58
N GLY A 155 7.05 3.14 -9.35
CA GLY A 155 8.28 3.57 -8.70
C GLY A 155 8.02 4.30 -7.39
N MET A 156 9.06 4.86 -6.78
CA MET A 156 8.96 5.63 -5.54
C MET A 156 8.05 6.84 -5.73
N LEU A 157 6.97 6.90 -4.95
CA LEU A 157 5.94 7.94 -5.02
C LEU A 157 5.29 8.09 -6.41
N GLN A 158 5.30 7.01 -7.21
CA GLN A 158 4.80 7.02 -8.58
C GLN A 158 3.82 5.87 -8.82
N THR A 159 2.75 6.20 -9.53
CA THR A 159 1.73 5.25 -9.95
C THR A 159 1.37 5.44 -11.42
N ALA A 160 0.75 4.42 -12.01
CA ALA A 160 0.22 4.47 -13.39
C ALA A 160 -1.13 5.21 -13.51
N ARG A 161 -1.58 5.91 -12.45
CA ARG A 161 -2.78 6.77 -12.48
C ARG A 161 -2.55 7.93 -13.46
N ARG A 162 -3.46 8.14 -14.36
CA ARG A 162 -3.48 9.32 -15.24
C ARG A 162 -3.97 10.55 -14.48
N GLU A 163 -3.66 11.73 -14.99
CA GLU A 163 -4.03 12.99 -14.35
C GLU A 163 -5.56 13.17 -14.24
N ASP A 164 -6.31 12.69 -15.24
CA ASP A 164 -7.77 12.73 -15.31
C ASP A 164 -8.46 11.56 -14.57
N GLU A 165 -7.71 10.70 -13.86
CA GLU A 165 -8.26 9.55 -13.16
C GLU A 165 -8.29 9.75 -11.64
N LEU A 166 -9.29 9.17 -11.01
CA LEU A 166 -9.39 8.97 -9.57
C LEU A 166 -9.19 7.49 -9.24
N LEU A 167 -8.35 7.16 -8.27
CA LEU A 167 -8.37 5.83 -7.64
C LEU A 167 -9.64 5.77 -6.77
N VAL A 168 -10.67 5.07 -7.26
CA VAL A 168 -11.97 4.99 -6.58
C VAL A 168 -12.05 3.86 -5.57
N ALA A 169 -11.28 2.80 -5.77
CA ALA A 169 -11.17 1.67 -4.85
C ALA A 169 -9.86 0.90 -5.06
N VAL A 170 -9.53 0.08 -4.08
CA VAL A 170 -8.57 -1.03 -4.21
C VAL A 170 -9.25 -2.34 -3.89
N ARG A 171 -8.77 -3.42 -4.49
CA ARG A 171 -9.35 -4.76 -4.34
C ARG A 171 -8.27 -5.74 -3.89
N PHE A 172 -8.56 -6.50 -2.85
CA PHE A 172 -7.70 -7.55 -2.34
C PHE A 172 -8.39 -8.90 -2.51
N PRO A 173 -7.73 -9.90 -3.09
CA PRO A 173 -8.29 -11.26 -3.18
C PRO A 173 -8.64 -11.82 -1.81
N VAL A 174 -9.80 -12.45 -1.68
CA VAL A 174 -10.30 -13.05 -0.45
C VAL A 174 -9.52 -14.31 -0.10
N GLY A 175 -9.21 -14.49 1.17
CA GLY A 175 -8.69 -15.74 1.70
C GLY A 175 -7.22 -16.03 1.42
N LEU A 176 -6.51 -15.15 0.73
CA LEU A 176 -5.06 -15.29 0.62
C LEU A 176 -4.40 -15.14 2.00
N GLY A 177 -3.57 -16.12 2.35
CA GLY A 177 -2.91 -16.19 3.65
C GLY A 177 -3.75 -16.80 4.77
N ARG A 178 -4.91 -17.41 4.49
CA ARG A 178 -5.65 -18.22 5.49
C ARG A 178 -4.86 -19.44 5.93
N ASP A 179 -4.05 -20.02 5.04
CA ASP A 179 -3.17 -21.15 5.36
C ASP A 179 -1.92 -20.73 6.15
N GLY A 180 -1.72 -19.43 6.31
CA GLY A 180 -0.63 -18.80 7.04
C GLY A 180 -0.29 -17.42 6.46
N ALA A 181 -0.19 -16.43 7.34
CA ALA A 181 0.24 -15.08 7.01
C ALA A 181 1.09 -14.52 8.14
N CYS A 182 2.12 -13.77 7.79
CA CYS A 182 2.95 -13.09 8.77
C CYS A 182 3.49 -11.78 8.22
N PHE A 183 3.44 -10.73 9.04
CA PHE A 183 4.01 -9.41 8.73
C PHE A 183 4.96 -8.99 9.84
N GLN A 184 6.11 -8.45 9.47
CA GLN A 184 7.03 -7.80 10.40
C GLN A 184 7.75 -6.66 9.69
N GLU A 185 8.03 -5.60 10.44
CA GLU A 185 8.89 -4.52 9.97
C GLU A 185 9.93 -4.13 11.01
N VAL A 186 10.97 -3.46 10.55
CA VAL A 186 11.97 -2.78 11.35
C VAL A 186 11.91 -1.30 11.05
N SER A 187 11.59 -0.52 12.04
CA SER A 187 11.56 0.94 12.00
C SER A 187 12.33 1.51 13.19
N ARG A 188 12.57 2.81 13.22
CA ARG A 188 13.25 3.45 14.38
C ARG A 188 12.37 3.47 15.62
N ARG A 189 11.06 3.66 15.42
CA ARG A 189 10.02 3.66 16.46
C ARG A 189 8.75 3.09 15.85
N HIS A 190 7.92 2.49 16.68
CA HIS A 190 6.59 2.05 16.23
C HIS A 190 5.82 3.24 15.63
N GLY A 191 5.28 3.05 14.43
CA GLY A 191 4.54 4.07 13.69
C GLY A 191 5.39 4.99 12.79
N ASP A 192 6.74 4.89 12.83
CA ASP A 192 7.59 5.49 11.78
C ASP A 192 7.54 4.59 10.53
N PHE A 193 7.87 5.15 9.36
CA PHE A 193 8.04 4.36 8.13
C PHE A 193 9.09 3.26 8.32
N ALA A 194 8.83 2.11 7.71
CA ALA A 194 9.72 0.98 7.79
C ALA A 194 11.08 1.24 7.12
N ILE A 195 12.17 0.89 7.80
CA ILE A 195 13.47 0.72 7.16
C ILE A 195 13.39 -0.47 6.20
N VAL A 196 12.82 -1.57 6.68
CA VAL A 196 12.47 -2.76 5.89
C VAL A 196 11.19 -3.33 6.47
N SER A 197 10.22 -3.60 5.62
CA SER A 197 9.06 -4.42 5.93
C SER A 197 9.11 -5.73 5.14
N ALA A 198 8.67 -6.81 5.76
CA ALA A 198 8.57 -8.12 5.13
C ALA A 198 7.21 -8.75 5.43
N GLY A 199 6.63 -9.36 4.41
CA GLY A 199 5.40 -10.11 4.52
C GLY A 199 5.54 -11.48 3.88
N VAL A 200 4.93 -12.48 4.48
CA VAL A 200 4.87 -13.84 3.94
C VAL A 200 3.43 -14.33 4.00
N ILE A 201 2.96 -14.91 2.92
CA ILE A 201 1.69 -15.64 2.89
C ILE A 201 1.92 -17.04 2.33
N ARG A 202 1.15 -17.99 2.84
CA ARG A 202 1.02 -19.36 2.33
C ARG A 202 -0.35 -19.52 1.69
N HIS A 203 -0.37 -20.09 0.51
CA HIS A 203 -1.62 -20.39 -0.19
C HIS A 203 -1.40 -21.45 -1.27
N ALA A 204 -2.25 -22.46 -1.29
CA ALA A 204 -2.27 -23.51 -2.33
C ALA A 204 -0.90 -24.15 -2.61
N GLY A 205 -0.15 -24.52 -1.57
CA GLY A 205 1.17 -25.16 -1.71
C GLY A 205 2.31 -24.19 -2.08
N ARG A 206 2.06 -22.89 -2.09
CA ARG A 206 3.05 -21.85 -2.43
C ARG A 206 3.27 -20.91 -1.25
N ILE A 207 4.48 -20.38 -1.16
CA ILE A 207 4.86 -19.31 -0.25
C ILE A 207 5.17 -18.09 -1.10
N ARG A 208 4.53 -16.96 -0.80
CA ARG A 208 4.87 -15.68 -1.40
C ARG A 208 5.50 -14.78 -0.36
N ILE A 209 6.66 -14.20 -0.69
CA ILE A 209 7.44 -13.32 0.17
C ILE A 209 7.44 -11.93 -0.48
N GLY A 210 7.04 -10.91 0.27
CA GLY A 210 7.06 -9.52 -0.16
C GLY A 210 8.00 -8.69 0.72
N ILE A 211 8.76 -7.80 0.11
CA ILE A 211 9.70 -6.90 0.77
C ILE A 211 9.38 -5.45 0.39
N GLY A 212 9.25 -4.58 1.40
CA GLY A 212 9.10 -3.14 1.27
C GLY A 212 10.28 -2.37 1.89
N GLY A 213 10.46 -1.10 1.52
CA GLY A 213 11.46 -0.20 2.06
C GLY A 213 12.90 -0.40 1.54
N VAL A 214 13.14 -1.29 0.58
CA VAL A 214 14.49 -1.60 0.09
C VAL A 214 14.71 -1.16 -1.35
N ALA A 215 13.70 -1.23 -2.18
CA ALA A 215 13.72 -0.77 -3.57
C ALA A 215 12.74 0.40 -3.75
N ASP A 216 12.59 0.91 -4.95
CA ASP A 216 11.68 2.01 -5.29
C ASP A 216 10.19 1.64 -5.23
N ARG A 217 9.89 0.35 -5.09
CA ARG A 217 8.55 -0.22 -4.92
C ARG A 217 8.63 -1.56 -4.21
N PRO A 218 7.53 -2.06 -3.64
CA PRO A 218 7.49 -3.40 -3.06
C PRO A 218 7.86 -4.47 -4.11
N SER A 219 8.64 -5.46 -3.70
CA SER A 219 9.06 -6.59 -4.53
C SER A 219 8.59 -7.89 -3.92
N CYS A 220 8.10 -8.81 -4.76
CA CYS A 220 7.58 -10.09 -4.31
C CYS A 220 8.22 -11.24 -5.10
N ILE A 221 8.52 -12.33 -4.39
CA ILE A 221 8.90 -13.62 -4.98
C ILE A 221 7.94 -14.70 -4.52
N GLU A 222 7.86 -15.77 -5.31
CA GLU A 222 7.05 -16.93 -4.98
C GLU A 222 7.89 -18.21 -5.04
N LEU A 223 7.73 -19.08 -4.06
CA LEU A 223 8.44 -20.34 -3.90
C LEU A 223 7.43 -21.48 -3.62
N ASP A 224 7.84 -22.71 -3.86
CA ASP A 224 7.12 -23.88 -3.40
C ASP A 224 7.24 -23.99 -1.87
N GLU A 225 6.18 -24.43 -1.17
CA GLU A 225 6.22 -24.57 0.29
C GLU A 225 7.15 -25.68 0.76
N THR A 226 7.53 -26.60 -0.14
CA THR A 226 8.48 -27.69 0.13
C THR A 226 9.93 -27.28 -0.11
N VAL A 227 10.19 -25.98 -0.37
CA VAL A 227 11.54 -25.46 -0.59
C VAL A 227 12.48 -25.85 0.56
N SER A 228 13.65 -26.39 0.23
CA SER A 228 14.65 -26.73 1.25
C SER A 228 15.22 -25.45 1.88
N ALA A 229 15.66 -25.57 3.14
CA ALA A 229 16.27 -24.44 3.86
C ALA A 229 17.47 -23.84 3.11
N ALA A 230 18.27 -24.68 2.43
CA ALA A 230 19.41 -24.22 1.64
C ALA A 230 18.95 -23.36 0.43
N ASN A 231 17.98 -23.87 -0.36
CA ASN A 231 17.44 -23.16 -1.52
C ASN A 231 16.69 -21.88 -1.10
N LEU A 232 15.98 -21.89 0.02
CA LEU A 232 15.36 -20.68 0.59
C LEU A 232 16.41 -19.63 0.92
N THR A 233 17.50 -20.02 1.59
CA THR A 233 18.60 -19.11 1.96
C THR A 233 19.24 -18.51 0.71
N GLU A 234 19.56 -19.35 -0.31
CA GLU A 234 20.14 -18.90 -1.57
C GLU A 234 19.21 -17.90 -2.29
N ARG A 235 17.91 -18.20 -2.37
CA ARG A 235 16.94 -17.34 -3.06
C ARG A 235 16.75 -16.00 -2.34
N ILE A 236 16.75 -15.99 -1.00
CA ILE A 236 16.67 -14.75 -0.22
C ILE A 236 17.96 -13.93 -0.35
N GLU A 237 19.11 -14.58 -0.39
CA GLU A 237 20.40 -13.90 -0.64
C GLU A 237 20.37 -13.20 -2.01
N GLN A 238 19.95 -13.92 -3.05
CA GLN A 238 19.77 -13.36 -4.38
C GLN A 238 18.77 -12.19 -4.39
N LEU A 239 17.59 -12.34 -3.75
CA LEU A 239 16.60 -11.28 -3.63
C LEU A 239 17.19 -10.03 -2.96
N ALA A 240 17.94 -10.19 -1.86
CA ALA A 240 18.55 -9.07 -1.17
C ALA A 240 19.52 -8.27 -2.06
N TRP A 241 20.24 -8.95 -2.96
CA TRP A 241 21.10 -8.30 -3.96
C TRP A 241 20.31 -7.66 -5.11
N GLU A 242 19.28 -8.33 -5.62
CA GLU A 242 18.40 -7.80 -6.67
C GLU A 242 17.71 -6.50 -6.23
N LEU A 243 17.29 -6.41 -4.95
CA LEU A 243 16.69 -5.21 -4.36
C LEU A 243 17.67 -4.04 -4.26
N GLY A 244 18.98 -4.30 -4.19
CA GLY A 244 20.03 -3.30 -4.11
C GLY A 244 20.08 -2.56 -2.77
N GLY A 245 19.00 -1.91 -2.39
CA GLY A 245 18.92 -0.98 -1.27
C GLY A 245 19.46 0.41 -1.61
N TYR A 246 19.21 1.36 -0.73
CA TYR A 246 19.71 2.73 -0.81
C TYR A 246 20.15 3.23 0.56
N ASP A 247 21.06 4.20 0.54
CA ASP A 247 21.52 4.88 1.75
C ASP A 247 20.66 6.12 2.00
N ASP A 248 20.21 6.30 3.23
CA ASP A 248 19.53 7.51 3.70
C ASP A 248 19.93 7.85 5.14
N ILE A 249 19.25 8.82 5.75
CA ILE A 249 19.49 9.21 7.16
C ILE A 249 19.08 8.14 8.18
N HIS A 250 18.38 7.10 7.77
CA HIS A 250 17.85 6.06 8.65
C HIS A 250 18.68 4.77 8.58
N ALA A 251 19.18 4.40 7.40
CA ALA A 251 19.86 3.13 7.18
C ALA A 251 20.74 3.12 5.93
N SER A 252 21.79 2.32 5.94
CA SER A 252 22.58 2.03 4.76
C SER A 252 21.93 0.93 3.90
N ALA A 253 22.24 0.91 2.61
CA ALA A 253 21.85 -0.15 1.68
C ALA A 253 22.27 -1.54 2.19
N ARG A 254 23.48 -1.65 2.76
CA ARG A 254 23.95 -2.89 3.40
C ARG A 254 23.04 -3.34 4.53
N PHE A 255 22.71 -2.43 5.45
CA PHE A 255 21.85 -2.75 6.59
C PHE A 255 20.46 -3.19 6.15
N ARG A 256 19.87 -2.53 5.13
CA ARG A 256 18.57 -2.95 4.56
C ARG A 256 18.64 -4.37 3.99
N ARG A 257 19.69 -4.72 3.23
CA ARG A 257 19.89 -6.09 2.72
C ARG A 257 20.07 -7.11 3.86
N ASP A 258 20.82 -6.75 4.91
CA ASP A 258 21.02 -7.63 6.06
C ASP A 258 19.71 -7.88 6.82
N LEU A 259 18.81 -6.89 6.89
CA LEU A 259 17.47 -7.06 7.44
C LEU A 259 16.61 -8.01 6.60
N VAL A 260 16.64 -7.91 5.26
CA VAL A 260 15.93 -8.85 4.36
C VAL A 260 16.37 -10.29 4.64
N ARG A 261 17.70 -10.54 4.75
CA ARG A 261 18.29 -11.85 5.03
C ARG A 261 17.85 -12.44 6.36
N ARG A 262 17.51 -11.60 7.34
CA ARG A 262 17.08 -12.04 8.67
C ARG A 262 15.57 -12.18 8.78
N LEU A 263 14.81 -11.22 8.24
CA LEU A 263 13.35 -11.20 8.38
C LEU A 263 12.68 -12.27 7.51
N ALA A 264 13.05 -12.36 6.24
CA ALA A 264 12.34 -13.24 5.32
C ALA A 264 12.39 -14.73 5.71
N PRO A 265 13.55 -15.34 6.07
CA PRO A 265 13.59 -16.74 6.50
C PRO A 265 12.82 -16.98 7.79
N LYS A 266 12.89 -16.01 8.74
CA LYS A 266 12.16 -16.09 10.01
C LYS A 266 10.65 -16.17 9.76
N LEU A 267 10.11 -15.26 8.95
CA LEU A 267 8.67 -15.22 8.64
C LEU A 267 8.20 -16.46 7.84
N VAL A 268 9.04 -16.97 6.94
CA VAL A 268 8.75 -18.23 6.24
C VAL A 268 8.63 -19.37 7.25
N SER A 269 9.56 -19.48 8.19
CA SER A 269 9.51 -20.52 9.24
C SER A 269 8.26 -20.37 10.11
N GLU A 270 7.88 -19.16 10.49
CA GLU A 270 6.65 -18.89 11.26
C GLU A 270 5.41 -19.34 10.51
N VAL A 271 5.27 -18.96 9.23
CA VAL A 271 4.12 -19.34 8.40
C VAL A 271 4.03 -20.83 8.16
N LEU A 272 5.16 -21.52 8.00
CA LEU A 272 5.18 -22.98 7.84
C LEU A 272 4.88 -23.74 9.14
N SER A 273 5.17 -23.15 10.31
CA SER A 273 4.88 -23.77 11.61
C SER A 273 3.44 -23.59 12.08
N CYS A 274 2.66 -22.71 11.47
CA CYS A 274 1.23 -22.49 11.76
C CYS A 274 0.29 -23.51 11.09
N ALA A 275 0.81 -24.65 10.64
CA ALA A 275 0.06 -25.71 9.96
C ALA A 275 -0.57 -26.71 10.94
#